data_ee45e3be092901d453d40f770e93f88e
#
_entry.id   ee45e3be092901d453d40f770e93f88e
#
_cell.length_a   1.000
_cell.length_b   1.000
_cell.length_c   1.000
_cell.angle_alpha   90.00
_cell.angle_beta   90.00
_cell.angle_gamma   90.00
#
_symmetry.space_group_name_H-M   'P 1'
#
loop_
_entity.id
_entity.type
_entity.pdbx_description
1 polymer ?
#
loop_
_entity_poly.entity_id
_entity_poly.type
_entity_poly.pdbx_seq_one_letter_code
_entity_poly.pdbx_strand_id
1 'polypeptide(L)'
;VKCGSQWRLRLMTEEVPMPWDWPVEVNCHEAKAFCNWKTATTNQPIRLPTEDEWYHLYNIAGLSEVPHNKQARANIHLDHYASSCPVTEFKHGEFFDIVGNVWQWTETPIYPFEGFKVHPLYDDFTTPTFDGRHNLIKGGSWISCGDESLKSARYAFRRHFFQHAGFRYVA
;
A
#
# COMPACT_ATOMS: atom_id res chain seq x y z
N VAL A 1 7.24 20.48 2.44
CA VAL A 1 7.92 21.70 2.91
C VAL A 1 7.05 22.91 2.61
N LYS A 2 6.95 23.85 3.55
CA LYS A 2 6.21 25.10 3.36
C LYS A 2 7.18 26.21 2.96
N CYS A 3 6.99 26.78 1.76
CA CYS A 3 7.78 27.90 1.24
C CYS A 3 6.88 29.13 1.10
N GLY A 4 6.93 30.04 2.07
CA GLY A 4 6.00 31.17 2.13
C GLY A 4 4.55 30.71 2.30
N SER A 5 3.67 31.06 1.34
CA SER A 5 2.28 30.64 1.29
C SER A 5 2.06 29.31 0.52
N GLN A 6 3.08 28.77 -0.11
CA GLN A 6 2.95 27.58 -0.95
C GLN A 6 3.50 26.33 -0.24
N TRP A 7 2.82 25.21 -0.45
CA TRP A 7 3.29 23.89 -0.09
C TRP A 7 4.05 23.25 -1.24
N ARG A 8 5.17 22.59 -0.92
CA ARG A 8 5.98 21.82 -1.86
C ARG A 8 6.23 20.43 -1.29
N LEU A 9 6.31 19.46 -2.19
CA LEU A 9 6.74 18.10 -1.87
C LEU A 9 8.22 17.95 -2.22
N ARG A 10 9.01 17.42 -1.28
CA ARG A 10 10.40 17.04 -1.53
C ARG A 10 10.43 15.58 -1.97
N LEU A 11 10.92 15.35 -3.16
CA LEU A 11 11.25 14.04 -3.71
C LEU A 11 12.72 13.71 -3.44
N MET A 12 13.20 12.59 -3.98
CA MET A 12 14.60 12.19 -3.79
C MET A 12 15.61 13.20 -4.33
N THR A 13 15.32 13.79 -5.47
CA THR A 13 16.27 14.65 -6.21
C THR A 13 15.78 16.07 -6.41
N GLU A 14 14.52 16.35 -6.18
CA GLU A 14 13.94 17.67 -6.47
C GLU A 14 12.80 18.02 -5.50
N GLU A 15 12.38 19.29 -5.57
CA GLU A 15 11.18 19.78 -4.91
C GLU A 15 10.16 20.23 -5.97
N VAL A 16 8.98 19.65 -5.90
CA VAL A 16 7.86 19.99 -6.81
C VAL A 16 6.77 20.78 -6.08
N PRO A 17 5.93 21.55 -6.78
CA PRO A 17 4.69 22.06 -6.20
C PRO A 17 3.89 20.91 -5.57
N MET A 18 3.17 21.17 -4.45
CA MET A 18 2.43 20.12 -3.76
C MET A 18 1.41 19.44 -4.70
N PRO A 19 1.60 18.15 -5.02
CA PRO A 19 0.71 17.41 -5.91
C PRO A 19 -0.48 16.87 -5.09
N TRP A 20 -1.57 17.60 -5.04
CA TRP A 20 -2.75 17.28 -4.24
C TRP A 20 -3.57 16.09 -4.73
N ASP A 21 -3.25 15.59 -5.91
CA ASP A 21 -3.84 14.43 -6.57
C ASP A 21 -2.97 13.14 -6.46
N TRP A 22 -1.87 13.21 -5.71
CA TRP A 22 -1.04 12.03 -5.42
C TRP A 22 -1.51 11.33 -4.15
N PRO A 23 -1.17 10.03 -3.98
CA PRO A 23 -1.45 9.34 -2.72
C PRO A 23 -0.67 9.96 -1.57
N VAL A 24 -1.22 9.88 -0.38
CA VAL A 24 -0.49 10.22 0.85
C VAL A 24 0.35 9.04 1.31
N GLU A 25 1.59 9.27 1.70
CA GLU A 25 2.41 8.29 2.41
C GLU A 25 2.24 8.51 3.92
N VAL A 26 1.71 7.50 4.60
CA VAL A 26 1.33 7.54 6.01
C VAL A 26 1.60 6.20 6.69
N ASN A 27 1.73 6.19 8.01
CA ASN A 27 1.74 4.94 8.76
C ASN A 27 0.31 4.41 8.99
N CYS A 28 0.21 3.17 9.49
CA CYS A 28 -1.09 2.51 9.69
C CYS A 28 -1.98 3.25 10.70
N HIS A 29 -1.43 3.87 11.74
CA HIS A 29 -2.21 4.62 12.71
C HIS A 29 -2.84 5.87 12.09
N GLU A 30 -2.11 6.57 11.25
CA GLU A 30 -2.62 7.76 10.53
C GLU A 30 -3.71 7.36 9.53
N ALA A 31 -3.52 6.27 8.79
CA ALA A 31 -4.53 5.72 7.88
C ALA A 31 -5.84 5.37 8.65
N LYS A 32 -5.72 4.69 9.79
CA LYS A 32 -6.87 4.38 10.66
C LYS A 32 -7.50 5.62 11.27
N ALA A 33 -6.71 6.59 11.67
CA ALA A 33 -7.22 7.87 12.20
C ALA A 33 -8.06 8.60 11.15
N PHE A 34 -7.63 8.60 9.89
CA PHE A 34 -8.41 9.15 8.79
C PHE A 34 -9.74 8.40 8.62
N CYS A 35 -9.74 7.07 8.64
CA CYS A 35 -10.97 6.28 8.53
C CYS A 35 -11.95 6.59 9.68
N ASN A 36 -11.45 6.68 10.91
CA ASN A 36 -12.25 7.03 12.08
C ASN A 36 -12.86 8.45 11.97
N TRP A 37 -12.05 9.41 11.57
CA TRP A 37 -12.51 10.77 11.33
C TRP A 37 -13.60 10.82 10.25
N LYS A 38 -13.38 10.12 9.13
CA LYS A 38 -14.33 10.07 8.02
C LYS A 38 -15.64 9.38 8.45
N THR A 39 -15.56 8.29 9.20
CA THR A 39 -16.74 7.65 9.81
C THR A 39 -17.55 8.64 10.66
N ALA A 40 -16.88 9.38 11.55
CA ALA A 40 -17.54 10.36 12.42
C ALA A 40 -18.17 11.53 11.65
N THR A 41 -17.58 11.93 10.52
CA THR A 41 -18.09 13.07 9.73
C THR A 41 -19.17 12.68 8.73
N THR A 42 -19.17 11.44 8.23
CA THR A 42 -20.14 10.96 7.23
C THR A 42 -21.23 10.09 7.80
N ASN A 43 -21.09 9.64 9.04
CA ASN A 43 -21.95 8.66 9.70
C ASN A 43 -22.05 7.33 8.91
N GLN A 44 -20.99 6.97 8.17
CA GLN A 44 -20.85 5.72 7.46
C GLN A 44 -19.67 4.93 8.02
N PRO A 45 -19.76 3.61 8.18
CA PRO A 45 -18.65 2.81 8.70
C PRO A 45 -17.54 2.74 7.67
N ILE A 46 -16.47 3.49 7.90
CA ILE A 46 -15.29 3.55 7.01
C ILE A 46 -14.10 2.94 7.72
N ARG A 47 -13.41 2.04 7.05
CA ARG A 47 -12.24 1.33 7.57
C ARG A 47 -11.24 1.01 6.46
N LEU A 48 -10.07 0.51 6.82
CA LEU A 48 -9.15 -0.08 5.86
C LEU A 48 -9.70 -1.43 5.36
N PRO A 49 -9.39 -1.87 4.13
CA PRO A 49 -9.72 -3.21 3.67
C PRO A 49 -8.95 -4.27 4.46
N THR A 50 -9.50 -5.46 4.55
CA THR A 50 -8.75 -6.66 4.94
C THR A 50 -7.88 -7.15 3.79
N GLU A 51 -6.94 -8.09 4.07
CA GLU A 51 -6.17 -8.76 3.02
C GLU A 51 -7.09 -9.49 2.03
N ASP A 52 -8.13 -10.16 2.51
CA ASP A 52 -9.07 -10.89 1.68
C ASP A 52 -9.86 -9.96 0.75
N GLU A 53 -10.27 -8.80 1.24
CA GLU A 53 -10.93 -7.78 0.42
C GLU A 53 -9.98 -7.21 -0.64
N TRP A 54 -8.71 -7.04 -0.32
CA TRP A 54 -7.71 -6.64 -1.29
C TRP A 54 -7.52 -7.72 -2.38
N TYR A 55 -7.47 -9.01 -2.01
CA TYR A 55 -7.43 -10.11 -2.98
C TYR A 55 -8.68 -10.14 -3.86
N HIS A 56 -9.84 -9.89 -3.27
CA HIS A 56 -11.09 -9.82 -4.02
C HIS A 56 -11.05 -8.69 -5.06
N LEU A 57 -10.63 -7.49 -4.65
CA LEU A 57 -10.42 -6.36 -5.55
C LEU A 57 -9.46 -6.70 -6.70
N TYR A 58 -8.34 -7.33 -6.38
CA TYR A 58 -7.33 -7.76 -7.35
C TYR A 58 -7.92 -8.72 -8.40
N ASN A 59 -8.74 -9.68 -7.96
CA ASN A 59 -9.39 -10.66 -8.82
C ASN A 59 -10.45 -10.03 -9.74
N ILE A 60 -11.27 -9.13 -9.21
CA ILE A 60 -12.28 -8.41 -9.99
C ILE A 60 -11.63 -7.59 -11.11
N ALA A 61 -10.48 -6.98 -10.83
CA ALA A 61 -9.73 -6.20 -11.82
C ALA A 61 -9.07 -7.07 -12.90
N GLY A 62 -9.10 -8.40 -12.77
CA GLY A 62 -8.53 -9.33 -13.76
C GLY A 62 -7.01 -9.29 -13.88
N LEU A 63 -6.33 -8.84 -12.82
CA LEU A 63 -4.87 -8.74 -12.80
C LEU A 63 -4.22 -10.13 -12.68
N SER A 64 -3.08 -10.32 -13.37
CA SER A 64 -2.29 -11.55 -13.29
C SER A 64 -1.48 -11.60 -11.99
N GLU A 65 -1.08 -12.83 -11.56
CA GLU A 65 -0.21 -13.03 -10.38
C GLU A 65 1.06 -12.17 -10.45
N VAL A 66 1.62 -12.02 -11.63
CA VAL A 66 2.85 -11.27 -11.89
C VAL A 66 2.51 -9.99 -12.63
N PRO A 67 2.52 -8.82 -11.97
CA PRO A 67 2.18 -7.55 -12.61
C PRO A 67 3.26 -7.01 -13.56
N HIS A 68 4.43 -7.67 -13.66
CA HIS A 68 5.55 -7.27 -14.52
C HIS A 68 5.31 -7.48 -16.02
N ASN A 69 4.19 -8.02 -16.37
CA ASN A 69 3.78 -8.13 -17.75
C ASN A 69 3.53 -6.70 -18.30
N LYS A 70 4.08 -6.39 -19.46
CA LYS A 70 3.90 -5.09 -20.15
C LYS A 70 2.44 -4.67 -20.33
N GLN A 71 1.48 -5.56 -20.07
CA GLN A 71 0.05 -5.30 -20.09
C GLN A 71 -0.48 -4.74 -18.76
N ALA A 72 0.15 -5.02 -17.63
CA ALA A 72 -0.22 -4.48 -16.34
C ALA A 72 0.55 -3.16 -16.11
N ARG A 73 0.04 -2.07 -16.66
CA ARG A 73 0.59 -0.74 -16.41
C ARG A 73 0.43 -0.42 -14.92
N ALA A 74 1.55 -0.28 -14.22
CA ALA A 74 1.60 0.05 -12.80
C ALA A 74 2.86 0.88 -12.52
N ASN A 75 2.80 1.77 -11.53
CA ASN A 75 3.95 2.51 -11.07
C ASN A 75 4.78 1.66 -10.09
N ILE A 76 5.64 0.81 -10.65
CA ILE A 76 6.56 -0.12 -9.94
C ILE A 76 7.94 -0.09 -10.62
N HIS A 77 8.94 -0.63 -9.97
CA HIS A 77 10.30 -0.88 -10.51
C HIS A 77 11.05 0.38 -10.96
N LEU A 78 10.57 1.56 -10.63
CA LEU A 78 11.09 2.84 -11.19
C LEU A 78 10.93 2.92 -12.72
N ASP A 79 10.04 2.12 -13.32
CA ASP A 79 9.88 2.04 -14.78
C ASP A 79 9.20 3.28 -15.37
N HIS A 80 8.35 3.95 -14.57
CA HIS A 80 7.58 5.11 -15.02
C HIS A 80 7.94 6.40 -14.28
N TYR A 81 8.02 6.33 -12.94
CA TYR A 81 8.30 7.46 -12.08
C TYR A 81 9.31 7.07 -10.99
N ALA A 82 10.17 8.01 -10.61
CA ALA A 82 11.04 7.89 -9.45
C ALA A 82 10.37 8.41 -8.16
N SER A 83 9.05 8.29 -8.09
CA SER A 83 8.19 8.78 -7.01
C SER A 83 6.78 8.22 -7.15
N SER A 84 5.90 8.54 -6.21
CA SER A 84 4.46 8.45 -6.45
C SER A 84 4.03 9.30 -7.63
N CYS A 85 2.83 9.08 -8.13
CA CYS A 85 2.22 9.81 -9.26
C CYS A 85 0.72 10.02 -8.98
N PRO A 86 -0.01 10.78 -9.82
CA PRO A 86 -1.45 10.98 -9.65
C PRO A 86 -2.23 9.68 -9.49
N VAL A 87 -3.16 9.65 -8.52
CA VAL A 87 -3.96 8.44 -8.20
C VAL A 87 -4.89 7.98 -9.32
N THR A 88 -4.96 8.71 -10.42
CA THR A 88 -5.78 8.39 -11.60
C THR A 88 -4.95 7.95 -12.80
N GLU A 89 -3.62 7.76 -12.65
CA GLU A 89 -2.72 7.46 -13.77
C GLU A 89 -2.83 5.99 -14.20
N PHE A 90 -2.87 5.06 -13.27
CA PHE A 90 -2.85 3.62 -13.56
C PHE A 90 -4.20 2.97 -13.25
N LYS A 91 -5.04 2.85 -14.29
CA LYS A 91 -6.37 2.25 -14.17
C LYS A 91 -6.33 0.72 -14.36
N HIS A 92 -7.03 0.00 -13.48
CA HIS A 92 -7.20 -1.44 -13.49
C HIS A 92 -8.70 -1.78 -13.39
N GLY A 93 -9.34 -2.08 -14.50
CA GLY A 93 -10.81 -2.21 -14.54
C GLY A 93 -11.48 -0.88 -14.17
N GLU A 94 -12.29 -0.88 -13.13
CA GLU A 94 -12.93 0.34 -12.61
C GLU A 94 -12.16 1.00 -11.46
N PHE A 95 -10.99 0.46 -11.11
CA PHE A 95 -10.18 0.92 -10.00
C PHE A 95 -8.83 1.47 -10.47
N PHE A 96 -8.16 2.20 -9.60
CA PHE A 96 -6.83 2.75 -9.84
C PHE A 96 -5.83 2.23 -8.81
N ASP A 97 -4.56 2.12 -9.19
CA ASP A 97 -3.43 1.83 -8.31
C ASP A 97 -3.65 0.61 -7.38
N ILE A 98 -4.25 -0.47 -7.90
CA ILE A 98 -4.33 -1.73 -7.15
C ILE A 98 -2.94 -2.30 -6.93
N VAL A 99 -2.05 -2.09 -7.91
CA VAL A 99 -0.63 -2.46 -7.87
C VAL A 99 0.20 -1.20 -8.09
N GLY A 100 1.25 -1.05 -7.31
CA GLY A 100 2.20 0.03 -7.44
C GLY A 100 1.74 1.34 -6.82
N ASN A 101 2.42 2.40 -7.17
CA ASN A 101 2.32 3.75 -6.66
C ASN A 101 2.72 3.83 -5.18
N VAL A 102 1.87 3.39 -4.25
CA VAL A 102 2.21 3.18 -2.83
C VAL A 102 1.68 1.84 -2.35
N TRP A 103 2.39 1.21 -1.42
CA TRP A 103 1.85 0.09 -0.66
C TRP A 103 0.54 0.49 0.02
N GLN A 104 -0.35 -0.44 0.22
CA GLN A 104 -1.67 -0.19 0.80
C GLN A 104 -1.80 -0.89 2.14
N TRP A 105 -1.93 -0.13 3.22
CA TRP A 105 -2.22 -0.67 4.55
C TRP A 105 -3.54 -1.41 4.58
N THR A 106 -3.56 -2.55 5.27
CA THR A 106 -4.77 -3.35 5.53
C THR A 106 -5.10 -3.40 7.03
N GLU A 107 -6.32 -3.81 7.35
CA GLU A 107 -6.72 -4.13 8.75
C GLU A 107 -6.07 -5.41 9.24
N THR A 108 -5.65 -6.30 8.36
CA THR A 108 -5.20 -7.65 8.68
C THR A 108 -3.77 -7.63 9.27
N PRO A 109 -3.57 -8.06 10.52
CA PRO A 109 -2.24 -8.39 11.01
C PRO A 109 -1.73 -9.61 10.26
N ILE A 110 -0.42 -9.72 10.08
CA ILE A 110 0.17 -10.94 9.51
C ILE A 110 -0.05 -12.12 10.47
N TYR A 111 -0.45 -13.24 9.92
CA TYR A 111 -0.61 -14.50 10.63
C TYR A 111 -0.15 -15.66 9.73
N PRO A 112 0.28 -16.78 10.31
CA PRO A 112 0.64 -17.96 9.54
C PRO A 112 -0.60 -18.64 8.97
N PHE A 113 -0.50 -19.16 7.74
CA PHE A 113 -1.53 -20.04 7.18
C PHE A 113 -1.49 -21.42 7.86
N GLU A 114 -2.60 -22.15 7.77
CA GLU A 114 -2.67 -23.53 8.26
C GLU A 114 -1.55 -24.38 7.65
N GLY A 115 -0.87 -25.16 8.50
CA GLY A 115 0.27 -25.98 8.08
C GLY A 115 1.59 -25.24 7.90
N PHE A 116 1.62 -23.91 8.09
CA PHE A 116 2.87 -23.14 8.04
C PHE A 116 3.87 -23.65 9.11
N LYS A 117 5.13 -23.78 8.69
CA LYS A 117 6.25 -24.07 9.60
C LYS A 117 7.35 -23.04 9.41
N VAL A 118 7.85 -22.51 10.52
CA VAL A 118 8.95 -21.56 10.49
C VAL A 118 10.20 -22.26 9.94
N HIS A 119 10.83 -21.63 8.94
CA HIS A 119 12.09 -22.12 8.38
C HIS A 119 13.22 -21.82 9.37
N PRO A 120 14.09 -22.78 9.73
CA PRO A 120 15.13 -22.61 10.76
C PRO A 120 16.09 -21.43 10.54
N LEU A 121 16.30 -21.02 9.27
CA LEU A 121 17.17 -19.88 8.93
C LEU A 121 16.45 -18.51 9.02
N TYR A 122 15.14 -18.49 9.28
CA TYR A 122 14.29 -17.27 9.30
C TYR A 122 13.40 -17.18 10.54
N ASP A 123 13.71 -17.93 11.61
CA ASP A 123 12.91 -17.94 12.80
C ASP A 123 12.94 -16.60 13.54
N ASP A 124 14.09 -15.98 13.60
CA ASP A 124 14.32 -14.67 14.20
C ASP A 124 13.62 -13.52 13.47
N PHE A 125 13.35 -13.68 12.18
CA PHE A 125 12.59 -12.71 11.39
C PHE A 125 11.08 -13.02 11.38
N THR A 126 10.72 -14.29 11.19
CA THR A 126 9.32 -14.70 10.99
C THR A 126 8.53 -14.68 12.29
N THR A 127 9.07 -15.31 13.35
CA THR A 127 8.36 -15.49 14.63
C THR A 127 7.97 -14.17 15.30
N PRO A 128 8.84 -13.14 15.37
CA PRO A 128 8.48 -11.87 15.99
C PRO A 128 7.41 -11.08 15.26
N THR A 129 7.15 -11.38 13.98
CA THR A 129 6.14 -10.65 13.21
C THR A 129 4.72 -11.15 13.46
N PHE A 130 4.55 -12.38 13.98
CA PHE A 130 3.24 -12.97 14.32
C PHE A 130 2.73 -12.56 15.71
N ASP A 131 2.88 -11.29 16.04
CA ASP A 131 2.54 -10.71 17.35
C ASP A 131 1.19 -9.96 17.38
N GLY A 132 0.45 -9.97 16.27
CA GLY A 132 -0.79 -9.22 16.10
C GLY A 132 -0.61 -7.69 15.98
N ARG A 133 0.63 -7.20 15.91
CA ARG A 133 0.97 -5.77 15.85
C ARG A 133 1.59 -5.34 14.52
N HIS A 134 1.89 -6.30 13.65
CA HIS A 134 2.39 -6.06 12.31
C HIS A 134 1.24 -6.20 11.31
N ASN A 135 0.79 -5.09 10.73
CA ASN A 135 -0.26 -5.12 9.71
C ASN A 135 0.34 -5.34 8.33
N LEU A 136 -0.38 -6.09 7.51
CA LEU A 136 -0.02 -6.34 6.13
C LEU A 136 -0.16 -5.08 5.29
N ILE A 137 0.78 -4.92 4.38
CA ILE A 137 0.72 -3.99 3.27
C ILE A 137 0.69 -4.78 1.96
N LYS A 138 -0.03 -4.30 0.97
CA LYS A 138 -0.29 -5.00 -0.30
C LYS A 138 -0.04 -4.09 -1.50
N GLY A 139 0.30 -4.70 -2.63
CA GLY A 139 0.31 -4.07 -3.94
C GLY A 139 1.66 -3.52 -4.42
N GLY A 140 2.64 -3.38 -3.55
CA GLY A 140 3.91 -2.73 -3.92
C GLY A 140 3.82 -1.22 -4.00
N SER A 141 4.96 -0.56 -4.14
CA SER A 141 5.09 0.88 -4.36
C SER A 141 5.89 1.16 -5.63
N TRP A 142 6.05 2.41 -5.99
CA TRP A 142 6.81 2.85 -7.17
C TRP A 142 8.25 2.33 -7.22
N ILE A 143 8.87 2.00 -6.07
CA ILE A 143 10.23 1.46 -5.96
C ILE A 143 10.28 -0.08 -5.82
N SER A 144 9.14 -0.73 -5.57
CA SER A 144 9.08 -2.18 -5.35
C SER A 144 9.54 -2.96 -6.57
N CYS A 145 10.42 -3.94 -6.35
CA CYS A 145 11.03 -4.76 -7.37
C CYS A 145 10.80 -6.26 -7.10
N GLY A 146 11.02 -7.09 -8.12
CA GLY A 146 10.97 -8.54 -7.99
C GLY A 146 9.64 -9.05 -7.48
N ASP A 147 9.66 -9.85 -6.44
CA ASP A 147 8.49 -10.47 -5.83
C ASP A 147 7.67 -9.56 -4.90
N GLU A 148 8.17 -8.37 -4.58
CA GLU A 148 7.46 -7.42 -3.71
C GLU A 148 6.11 -6.95 -4.30
N SER A 149 6.01 -6.87 -5.62
CA SER A 149 4.79 -6.44 -6.32
C SER A 149 3.87 -7.59 -6.75
N LEU A 150 4.21 -8.84 -6.42
CA LEU A 150 3.35 -9.98 -6.70
C LEU A 150 2.04 -9.91 -5.92
N LYS A 151 0.98 -10.47 -6.49
CA LYS A 151 -0.31 -10.63 -5.81
C LYS A 151 -0.16 -11.36 -4.47
N SER A 152 0.63 -12.45 -4.45
CA SER A 152 0.89 -13.28 -3.28
C SER A 152 1.82 -12.63 -2.24
N ALA A 153 2.50 -11.54 -2.57
CA ALA A 153 3.41 -10.87 -1.64
C ALA A 153 2.71 -10.45 -0.34
N ARG A 154 3.31 -10.80 0.78
CA ARG A 154 2.81 -10.50 2.13
C ARG A 154 3.90 -9.86 2.96
N TYR A 155 3.96 -8.54 2.92
CA TYR A 155 4.86 -7.76 3.76
C TYR A 155 4.08 -7.15 4.92
N ALA A 156 4.67 -7.16 6.12
CA ALA A 156 4.00 -6.65 7.30
C ALA A 156 4.96 -5.79 8.14
N PHE A 157 4.45 -4.68 8.61
CA PHE A 157 5.22 -3.75 9.43
C PHE A 157 4.45 -3.34 10.68
N ARG A 158 5.20 -2.98 11.72
CA ARG A 158 4.61 -2.33 12.90
C ARG A 158 3.86 -1.08 12.48
N ARG A 159 2.69 -0.87 13.07
CA ARG A 159 1.72 0.16 12.67
C ARG A 159 2.26 1.59 12.67
N HIS A 160 3.30 1.87 13.45
CA HIS A 160 3.93 3.19 13.51
C HIS A 160 5.07 3.40 12.51
N PHE A 161 5.48 2.36 11.78
CA PHE A 161 6.55 2.48 10.79
C PHE A 161 6.04 3.20 9.55
N PHE A 162 6.89 4.09 9.03
CA PHE A 162 6.71 4.70 7.73
C PHE A 162 7.38 3.83 6.66
N GLN A 163 6.65 3.61 5.62
CA GLN A 163 7.08 2.97 4.37
C GLN A 163 6.58 3.84 3.22
N HIS A 164 6.91 3.51 1.98
CA HIS A 164 6.21 4.08 0.82
C HIS A 164 4.79 3.48 0.76
N ALA A 165 4.02 3.72 1.78
CA ALA A 165 2.70 3.13 2.01
C ALA A 165 1.66 4.20 2.29
N GLY A 166 0.58 4.13 1.54
CA GLY A 166 -0.66 4.85 1.75
C GLY A 166 -1.79 3.88 2.08
N PHE A 167 -2.99 4.21 1.69
CA PHE A 167 -4.16 3.36 1.94
C PHE A 167 -5.29 3.64 0.96
N ARG A 168 -6.18 2.66 0.83
CA ARG A 168 -7.56 2.83 0.37
C ARG A 168 -8.49 2.51 1.52
N TYR A 169 -9.71 2.96 1.45
CA TYR A 169 -10.72 2.63 2.44
C TYR A 169 -11.93 1.96 1.79
N VAL A 170 -12.68 1.26 2.61
CA VAL A 170 -13.98 0.67 2.29
C VAL A 170 -15.05 1.28 3.18
N ALA A 171 -16.25 1.38 2.63
CA ALA A 171 -17.42 1.90 3.31
C ALA A 171 -18.53 0.83 3.36
#